data_7eb53e0447505f838296a4555336e26c
#
_entry.id   7eb53e0447505f838296a4555336e26c
#
_cell.length_a   1.000
_cell.length_b   1.000
_cell.length_c   1.000
_cell.angle_alpha   90.00
_cell.angle_beta   90.00
_cell.angle_gamma   90.00
#
_symmetry.space_group_name_H-M   'P 1'
#
loop_
_entity.id
_entity.type
_entity.pdbx_description
1 polymer ?
#
loop_
_entity_poly.entity_id
_entity_poly.type
_entity_poly.pdbx_seq_one_letter_code
_entity_poly.pdbx_strand_id
1 'polypeptide(L)'
;LNAIPYIMNQSNLWSLRLGFSGKQSQKINSIGIEKFLKESFYAPFENKIPYCLIEDPKTLSELKDFREKVKNTTSEEGKKALKNQIKNSIELRKWWINEIQKQEFPLREKMVLFWHNHFVSTSQKVKVNWWIYQHNQILRENAFGNFRQLTKIMIQTNAMVRYLDNTDNRKGKINENLSRELLELFTLGIGNYTESDIKNGAKALAGLGLGENEAKYRAFFEDNDTITYLGKTGNFKANDLVDIIFEQPNIPYLITRKILKWFIYDNPKEELVKYYGDYLRTVDFEIEPLLLKIFTEEYEKKTSGSKIKNPLEYILQLTEALQIKEIDATIIVFFIKQQGMDLFNQQNVKGWDGGKSWLTSQLYLQRNNVSDLLCNGRNINRKTFKNLPENGEELKISLEKIDIRINFNPKGTNKQIIKELSDAYLFQIDENIQKDMEAILKYDFDASSKNSQQAVARLFNFITKSPEFQLI
;
A
#
# COMPACT_ATOMS: atom_id res chain seq x y z
N LEU A 1 -22.78 -22.68 -19.08
CA LEU A 1 -22.49 -21.32 -19.52
C LEU A 1 -21.04 -21.28 -19.98
N ASN A 2 -20.82 -21.37 -21.29
CA ASN A 2 -19.49 -21.27 -21.88
C ASN A 2 -19.11 -19.79 -21.94
N ALA A 3 -18.45 -19.27 -20.89
CA ALA A 3 -17.79 -17.99 -20.99
C ALA A 3 -16.69 -18.11 -22.05
N ILE A 4 -16.72 -17.29 -23.08
CA ILE A 4 -15.58 -17.13 -23.97
C ILE A 4 -14.46 -16.57 -23.08
N PRO A 5 -13.31 -17.25 -22.93
CA PRO A 5 -12.25 -16.76 -22.10
C PRO A 5 -11.67 -15.49 -22.75
N TYR A 6 -12.19 -14.35 -22.32
CA TYR A 6 -11.66 -13.06 -22.68
C TYR A 6 -10.44 -12.83 -21.78
N ILE A 7 -9.33 -12.44 -22.37
CA ILE A 7 -8.09 -12.23 -21.61
C ILE A 7 -7.80 -10.74 -21.67
N MET A 8 -7.86 -10.07 -20.52
CA MET A 8 -7.31 -8.70 -20.37
C MET A 8 -5.94 -8.64 -21.03
N ASN A 9 -5.66 -7.57 -21.74
CA ASN A 9 -4.33 -7.36 -22.32
C ASN A 9 -3.27 -7.48 -21.20
N GLN A 10 -2.30 -8.38 -21.41
CA GLN A 10 -1.29 -8.72 -20.43
C GLN A 10 -0.52 -7.49 -19.90
N SER A 11 -0.22 -6.55 -20.79
CA SER A 11 0.46 -5.30 -20.41
C SER A 11 -0.41 -4.41 -19.49
N ASN A 12 -1.74 -4.39 -19.70
CA ASN A 12 -2.66 -3.65 -18.83
C ASN A 12 -2.75 -4.30 -17.45
N LEU A 13 -2.87 -5.63 -17.40
CA LEU A 13 -2.88 -6.38 -16.15
C LEU A 13 -1.62 -6.10 -15.31
N TRP A 14 -0.45 -6.18 -15.96
CA TRP A 14 0.81 -6.00 -15.26
C TRP A 14 1.13 -4.55 -14.94
N SER A 15 0.63 -3.59 -15.72
CA SER A 15 0.65 -2.18 -15.34
C SER A 15 -0.09 -1.93 -14.02
N LEU A 16 -1.25 -2.57 -13.81
CA LEU A 16 -2.00 -2.51 -12.55
C LEU A 16 -1.28 -3.22 -11.40
N ARG A 17 -0.69 -4.39 -11.65
CA ARG A 17 0.00 -5.18 -10.64
C ARG A 17 1.30 -4.57 -10.16
N LEU A 18 2.10 -4.02 -11.07
CA LEU A 18 3.37 -3.36 -10.76
C LEU A 18 3.20 -1.89 -10.39
N GLY A 19 2.02 -1.33 -10.67
CA GLY A 19 1.65 0.05 -10.37
C GLY A 19 0.26 0.15 -9.77
N PHE A 20 -0.47 1.17 -10.20
CA PHE A 20 -1.80 1.50 -9.65
C PHE A 20 -2.85 1.74 -10.74
N SER A 21 -2.46 1.78 -12.02
CA SER A 21 -3.35 2.04 -13.15
C SER A 21 -2.81 1.44 -14.45
N GLY A 22 -3.48 1.67 -15.58
CA GLY A 22 -3.04 1.24 -16.92
C GLY A 22 -1.91 2.07 -17.52
N LYS A 23 -1.43 3.11 -16.84
CA LYS A 23 -0.50 4.14 -17.36
C LYS A 23 0.79 3.57 -17.98
N GLN A 24 1.33 2.48 -17.42
CA GLN A 24 2.58 1.87 -17.86
C GLN A 24 2.40 0.80 -18.95
N SER A 25 1.17 0.48 -19.34
CA SER A 25 0.88 -0.65 -20.25
C SER A 25 1.58 -0.53 -21.60
N GLN A 26 1.59 0.66 -22.21
CA GLN A 26 2.28 0.89 -23.49
C GLN A 26 3.79 0.69 -23.34
N LYS A 27 4.38 1.15 -22.24
CA LYS A 27 5.82 0.98 -21.97
C LYS A 27 6.16 -0.49 -21.77
N ILE A 28 5.39 -1.23 -20.95
CA ILE A 28 5.57 -2.68 -20.76
C ILE A 28 5.48 -3.42 -22.11
N ASN A 29 4.51 -3.06 -22.95
CA ASN A 29 4.34 -3.68 -24.26
C ASN A 29 5.52 -3.38 -25.21
N SER A 30 6.09 -2.17 -25.14
CA SER A 30 7.17 -1.74 -26.04
C SER A 30 8.54 -2.29 -25.70
N ILE A 31 8.89 -2.39 -24.41
CA ILE A 31 10.23 -2.80 -23.96
C ILE A 31 10.27 -4.21 -23.34
N GLY A 32 9.10 -4.83 -23.11
CA GLY A 32 8.96 -6.12 -22.44
C GLY A 32 9.02 -6.02 -20.93
N ILE A 33 8.43 -7.02 -20.25
CA ILE A 33 8.28 -7.03 -18.78
C ILE A 33 9.63 -7.04 -18.04
N GLU A 34 10.58 -7.86 -18.48
CA GLU A 34 11.87 -8.00 -17.80
C GLU A 34 12.67 -6.69 -17.81
N LYS A 35 12.71 -6.01 -18.96
CA LYS A 35 13.39 -4.71 -19.07
C LYS A 35 12.66 -3.64 -18.25
N PHE A 36 11.32 -3.62 -18.27
CA PHE A 36 10.53 -2.71 -17.44
C PHE A 36 10.80 -2.90 -15.94
N LEU A 37 10.94 -4.14 -15.47
CA LEU A 37 11.27 -4.45 -14.08
C LEU A 37 12.67 -3.93 -13.72
N LYS A 38 13.68 -4.22 -14.55
CA LYS A 38 15.06 -3.74 -14.34
C LYS A 38 15.10 -2.21 -14.27
N GLU A 39 14.43 -1.51 -15.19
CA GLU A 39 14.32 -0.05 -15.13
C GLU A 39 13.58 0.43 -13.87
N SER A 40 12.56 -0.29 -13.41
CA SER A 40 11.82 0.02 -12.18
C SER A 40 12.67 -0.10 -10.92
N PHE A 41 13.55 -1.10 -10.84
CA PHE A 41 14.42 -1.30 -9.66
C PHE A 41 15.42 -0.15 -9.49
N TYR A 42 15.97 0.36 -10.59
CA TYR A 42 16.98 1.41 -10.58
C TYR A 42 16.41 2.80 -10.85
N ALA A 43 15.10 2.94 -10.99
CA ALA A 43 14.46 4.24 -11.17
C ALA A 43 14.80 5.19 -10.01
N PRO A 44 15.21 6.44 -10.30
CA PRO A 44 15.50 7.41 -9.24
C PRO A 44 14.23 7.78 -8.47
N PHE A 45 14.38 8.11 -7.20
CA PHE A 45 13.31 8.64 -6.37
C PHE A 45 13.80 9.86 -5.59
N GLU A 46 12.87 10.75 -5.29
CA GLU A 46 13.20 11.95 -4.52
C GLU A 46 13.23 11.65 -3.02
N ASN A 47 14.30 12.12 -2.34
CA ASN A 47 14.44 12.07 -0.89
C ASN A 47 14.31 13.49 -0.31
N LYS A 48 13.18 14.16 -0.61
CA LYS A 48 12.90 15.52 -0.11
C LYS A 48 11.93 15.45 1.06
N ILE A 49 12.28 16.15 2.13
CA ILE A 49 11.39 16.31 3.28
C ILE A 49 10.10 17.03 2.82
N PRO A 50 8.92 16.45 3.06
CA PRO A 50 7.65 17.08 2.76
C PRO A 50 7.54 18.46 3.44
N TYR A 51 7.01 19.44 2.72
CA TYR A 51 6.88 20.80 3.24
C TYR A 51 6.15 20.85 4.59
N CYS A 52 5.13 20.03 4.78
CA CYS A 52 4.37 19.94 6.04
C CYS A 52 5.20 19.50 7.25
N LEU A 53 6.39 18.92 7.05
CA LEU A 53 7.26 18.44 8.12
C LEU A 53 8.49 19.34 8.36
N ILE A 54 8.63 20.45 7.66
CA ILE A 54 9.80 21.34 7.84
C ILE A 54 9.85 21.84 9.28
N GLU A 55 8.71 22.26 9.81
CA GLU A 55 8.56 22.82 11.17
C GLU A 55 8.14 21.78 12.23
N ASP A 56 7.95 20.51 11.83
CA ASP A 56 7.61 19.45 12.79
C ASP A 56 8.83 19.09 13.66
N PRO A 57 8.62 18.76 14.95
CA PRO A 57 9.70 18.39 15.85
C PRO A 57 10.38 17.09 15.37
N LYS A 58 11.72 17.14 15.27
CA LYS A 58 12.57 16.05 14.74
C LYS A 58 13.43 15.42 15.80
N THR A 59 13.96 16.22 16.73
CA THR A 59 14.84 15.79 17.82
C THR A 59 14.05 15.41 19.08
N LEU A 60 14.67 14.64 19.97
CA LEU A 60 14.03 14.30 21.26
C LEU A 60 13.78 15.53 22.13
N SER A 61 14.65 16.53 22.05
CA SER A 61 14.47 17.82 22.76
C SER A 61 13.24 18.55 22.23
N GLU A 62 13.16 18.78 20.93
CA GLU A 62 12.01 19.44 20.28
C GLU A 62 10.69 18.70 20.56
N LEU A 63 10.73 17.35 20.56
CA LEU A 63 9.56 16.54 20.91
C LEU A 63 9.14 16.70 22.38
N LYS A 64 10.10 16.88 23.30
CA LYS A 64 9.81 17.15 24.71
C LYS A 64 9.11 18.50 24.83
N ASP A 65 9.69 19.54 24.23
CA ASP A 65 9.13 20.90 24.27
C ASP A 65 7.73 20.94 23.63
N PHE A 66 7.56 20.25 22.50
CA PHE A 66 6.26 20.10 21.85
C PHE A 66 5.23 19.42 22.77
N ARG A 67 5.60 18.32 23.44
CA ARG A 67 4.72 17.61 24.37
C ARG A 67 4.32 18.48 25.57
N GLU A 68 5.23 19.29 26.09
CA GLU A 68 4.93 20.24 27.16
C GLU A 68 3.89 21.28 26.71
N LYS A 69 4.05 21.84 25.51
CA LYS A 69 3.06 22.76 24.92
C LYS A 69 1.69 22.11 24.75
N VAL A 70 1.64 20.89 24.21
CA VAL A 70 0.38 20.17 23.94
C VAL A 70 -0.30 19.67 25.22
N LYS A 71 0.44 19.38 26.31
CA LYS A 71 -0.16 19.01 27.61
C LYS A 71 -1.08 20.12 28.15
N ASN A 72 -0.75 21.39 27.88
CA ASN A 72 -1.60 22.50 28.22
C ASN A 72 -2.68 22.77 27.18
N THR A 73 -3.63 21.84 27.07
CA THR A 73 -4.74 21.91 26.10
C THR A 73 -5.70 23.09 26.31
N THR A 74 -5.59 23.81 27.42
CA THR A 74 -6.36 25.03 27.70
C THR A 74 -5.73 26.27 27.06
N SER A 75 -4.41 26.26 26.79
CA SER A 75 -3.73 27.36 26.12
C SER A 75 -4.01 27.40 24.62
N GLU A 76 -4.08 28.58 24.05
CA GLU A 76 -4.24 28.76 22.60
C GLU A 76 -3.05 28.16 21.81
N GLU A 77 -1.84 28.24 22.36
CA GLU A 77 -0.65 27.63 21.75
C GLU A 77 -0.74 26.10 21.73
N GLY A 78 -1.21 25.47 22.81
CA GLY A 78 -1.37 24.00 22.86
C GLY A 78 -2.43 23.51 21.86
N LYS A 79 -3.56 24.22 21.78
CA LYS A 79 -4.60 23.92 20.78
C LYS A 79 -4.08 24.07 19.35
N LYS A 80 -3.35 25.17 19.06
CA LYS A 80 -2.76 25.42 17.76
C LYS A 80 -1.73 24.35 17.38
N ALA A 81 -0.85 23.98 18.32
CA ALA A 81 0.16 22.94 18.10
C ALA A 81 -0.50 21.58 17.77
N LEU A 82 -1.52 21.17 18.52
CA LEU A 82 -2.27 19.93 18.25
C LEU A 82 -3.00 19.98 16.89
N LYS A 83 -3.64 21.12 16.57
CA LYS A 83 -4.31 21.31 15.26
C LYS A 83 -3.31 21.18 14.12
N ASN A 84 -2.13 21.78 14.22
CA ASN A 84 -1.07 21.69 13.23
C ASN A 84 -0.55 20.26 13.08
N GLN A 85 -0.34 19.53 14.17
CA GLN A 85 0.08 18.12 14.12
C GLN A 85 -0.92 17.25 13.35
N ILE A 86 -2.22 17.43 13.60
CA ILE A 86 -3.29 16.71 12.88
C ILE A 86 -3.30 17.09 11.39
N LYS A 87 -3.20 18.40 11.10
CA LYS A 87 -3.12 18.90 9.73
C LYS A 87 -1.92 18.29 8.98
N ASN A 88 -0.72 18.35 9.59
CA ASN A 88 0.48 17.80 8.99
C ASN A 88 0.40 16.28 8.77
N SER A 89 -0.30 15.54 9.62
CA SER A 89 -0.58 14.12 9.42
C SER A 89 -1.46 13.86 8.18
N ILE A 90 -2.40 14.76 7.85
CA ILE A 90 -3.21 14.67 6.61
C ILE A 90 -2.36 15.06 5.40
N GLU A 91 -1.62 16.15 5.50
CA GLU A 91 -0.72 16.62 4.43
C GLU A 91 0.36 15.58 4.09
N LEU A 92 0.85 14.82 5.08
CA LEU A 92 1.79 13.72 4.85
C LEU A 92 1.17 12.60 4.01
N ARG A 93 -0.13 12.28 4.20
CA ARG A 93 -0.84 11.32 3.34
C ARG A 93 -0.99 11.83 1.92
N LYS A 94 -1.35 13.11 1.77
CA LYS A 94 -1.46 13.78 0.46
C LYS A 94 -0.12 13.78 -0.27
N TRP A 95 0.96 14.10 0.45
CA TRP A 95 2.31 14.03 -0.08
C TRP A 95 2.60 12.64 -0.67
N TRP A 96 2.29 11.57 0.07
CA TRP A 96 2.56 10.21 -0.43
C TRP A 96 1.71 9.84 -1.66
N ILE A 97 0.43 10.24 -1.70
CA ILE A 97 -0.41 10.08 -2.90
C ILE A 97 0.21 10.81 -4.09
N ASN A 98 0.68 12.04 -3.90
CA ASN A 98 1.32 12.81 -4.96
C ASN A 98 2.63 12.15 -5.43
N GLU A 99 3.43 11.59 -4.52
CA GLU A 99 4.63 10.82 -4.89
C GLU A 99 4.27 9.60 -5.73
N ILE A 100 3.24 8.84 -5.37
CA ILE A 100 2.74 7.70 -6.15
C ILE A 100 2.33 8.12 -7.57
N GLN A 101 1.58 9.21 -7.71
CA GLN A 101 1.05 9.66 -9.01
C GLN A 101 2.13 10.19 -9.97
N LYS A 102 3.22 10.73 -9.45
CA LYS A 102 4.34 11.28 -10.25
C LYS A 102 5.20 10.19 -10.91
N GLN A 103 5.20 8.96 -10.36
CA GLN A 103 6.16 7.95 -10.78
C GLN A 103 5.94 7.48 -12.21
N GLU A 104 6.98 7.49 -13.00
CA GLU A 104 7.03 6.80 -14.30
C GLU A 104 7.13 5.28 -14.09
N PHE A 105 7.89 4.85 -13.06
CA PHE A 105 8.07 3.48 -12.62
C PHE A 105 7.51 3.29 -11.20
N PRO A 106 6.21 2.99 -11.04
CA PRO A 106 5.54 3.02 -9.74
C PRO A 106 5.84 1.82 -8.84
N LEU A 107 6.60 0.83 -9.29
CA LEU A 107 6.86 -0.40 -8.55
C LEU A 107 7.50 -0.14 -7.18
N ARG A 108 8.41 0.86 -7.08
CA ARG A 108 9.00 1.25 -5.80
C ARG A 108 7.94 1.69 -4.79
N GLU A 109 7.03 2.57 -5.18
CA GLU A 109 5.96 3.04 -4.30
C GLU A 109 4.96 1.93 -3.96
N LYS A 110 4.73 1.00 -4.90
CA LYS A 110 3.93 -0.20 -4.66
C LYS A 110 4.57 -1.11 -3.60
N MET A 111 5.89 -1.24 -3.64
CA MET A 111 6.66 -1.97 -2.62
C MET A 111 6.70 -1.23 -1.28
N VAL A 112 6.82 0.11 -1.28
CA VAL A 112 6.75 0.91 -0.04
C VAL A 112 5.39 0.70 0.64
N LEU A 113 4.31 0.67 -0.13
CA LEU A 113 2.97 0.41 0.39
C LEU A 113 2.85 -1.01 0.96
N PHE A 114 3.44 -2.00 0.28
CA PHE A 114 3.56 -3.38 0.76
C PHE A 114 4.35 -3.46 2.08
N TRP A 115 5.54 -2.86 2.13
CA TRP A 115 6.39 -2.88 3.31
C TRP A 115 5.77 -2.14 4.50
N HIS A 116 5.08 -1.04 4.24
CA HIS A 116 4.36 -0.31 5.29
C HIS A 116 3.16 -1.09 5.84
N ASN A 117 2.59 -2.00 5.03
CA ASN A 117 1.58 -2.96 5.46
C ASN A 117 2.18 -4.18 6.17
N HIS A 118 3.45 -4.48 5.94
CA HIS A 118 4.19 -5.57 6.59
C HIS A 118 4.82 -5.12 7.93
N PHE A 119 5.55 -4.02 7.93
CA PHE A 119 6.13 -3.40 9.13
C PHE A 119 5.24 -2.25 9.58
N VAL A 120 4.11 -2.57 10.16
CA VAL A 120 3.09 -1.58 10.52
C VAL A 120 3.60 -0.61 11.61
N SER A 121 3.42 0.69 11.35
CA SER A 121 3.56 1.75 12.34
C SER A 121 2.52 2.82 12.04
N THR A 122 1.71 3.22 13.04
CA THR A 122 0.58 4.11 12.80
C THR A 122 0.77 5.51 13.39
N SER A 123 0.37 6.53 12.63
CA SER A 123 0.37 7.92 13.08
C SER A 123 -0.46 8.11 14.36
N GLN A 124 -1.55 7.37 14.49
CA GLN A 124 -2.45 7.45 15.63
C GLN A 124 -1.77 7.01 16.95
N LYS A 125 -0.93 5.96 16.93
CA LYS A 125 -0.25 5.45 18.12
C LYS A 125 1.11 6.11 18.34
N VAL A 126 1.88 6.33 17.28
CA VAL A 126 3.22 6.97 17.36
C VAL A 126 3.12 8.43 17.74
N LYS A 127 2.17 9.17 17.16
CA LYS A 127 1.90 10.60 17.40
C LYS A 127 3.10 11.52 17.11
N VAL A 128 3.96 11.13 16.19
CA VAL A 128 5.12 11.90 15.71
C VAL A 128 5.21 11.73 14.20
N ASN A 129 4.80 12.75 13.44
CA ASN A 129 4.75 12.68 11.98
C ASN A 129 6.13 12.48 11.37
N TRP A 130 7.16 13.09 11.98
CA TRP A 130 8.55 12.91 11.54
C TRP A 130 8.99 11.43 11.56
N TRP A 131 8.70 10.68 12.63
CA TRP A 131 9.07 9.27 12.72
C TRP A 131 8.29 8.40 11.73
N ILE A 132 7.03 8.74 11.46
CA ILE A 132 6.23 8.05 10.43
C ILE A 132 6.82 8.31 9.03
N TYR A 133 7.26 9.54 8.75
CA TYR A 133 7.95 9.87 7.52
C TYR A 133 9.29 9.12 7.39
N GLN A 134 10.13 9.15 8.44
CA GLN A 134 11.40 8.41 8.46
C GLN A 134 11.19 6.91 8.21
N HIS A 135 10.20 6.30 8.86
CA HIS A 135 9.81 4.92 8.64
C HIS A 135 9.46 4.65 7.17
N ASN A 136 8.66 5.52 6.56
CA ASN A 136 8.30 5.42 5.15
C ASN A 136 9.51 5.59 4.22
N GLN A 137 10.43 6.51 4.53
CA GLN A 137 11.64 6.74 3.75
C GLN A 137 12.61 5.54 3.80
N ILE A 138 12.82 4.97 4.98
CA ILE A 138 13.64 3.76 5.15
C ILE A 138 13.08 2.61 4.28
N LEU A 139 11.76 2.43 4.27
CA LEU A 139 11.09 1.43 3.42
C LEU A 139 11.30 1.72 1.93
N ARG A 140 11.31 3.00 1.51
CA ARG A 140 11.54 3.40 0.12
C ARG A 140 12.97 3.17 -0.33
N GLU A 141 13.93 3.51 0.52
CA GLU A 141 15.37 3.30 0.27
C GLU A 141 15.69 1.81 0.14
N ASN A 142 15.02 0.97 0.93
CA ASN A 142 15.25 -0.48 0.98
C ASN A 142 14.17 -1.30 0.27
N ALA A 143 13.38 -0.69 -0.62
CA ALA A 143 12.20 -1.33 -1.21
C ALA A 143 12.51 -2.66 -1.92
N PHE A 144 13.68 -2.78 -2.52
CA PHE A 144 14.16 -3.94 -3.29
C PHE A 144 15.41 -4.59 -2.68
N GLY A 145 15.83 -4.15 -1.49
CA GLY A 145 17.05 -4.60 -0.83
C GLY A 145 16.91 -5.95 -0.13
N ASN A 146 17.87 -6.23 0.74
CA ASN A 146 17.95 -7.47 1.51
C ASN A 146 16.91 -7.49 2.65
N PHE A 147 16.08 -8.52 2.73
CA PHE A 147 15.01 -8.62 3.74
C PHE A 147 15.55 -8.75 5.17
N ARG A 148 16.68 -9.44 5.37
CA ARG A 148 17.34 -9.53 6.69
C ARG A 148 17.77 -8.15 7.18
N GLN A 149 18.44 -7.38 6.30
CA GLN A 149 18.91 -6.04 6.65
C GLN A 149 17.74 -5.09 6.89
N LEU A 150 16.71 -5.12 6.02
CA LEU A 150 15.52 -4.34 6.23
C LEU A 150 14.87 -4.65 7.59
N THR A 151 14.76 -5.92 7.96
CA THR A 151 14.20 -6.34 9.26
C THR A 151 15.02 -5.75 10.42
N LYS A 152 16.36 -5.83 10.38
CA LYS A 152 17.24 -5.24 11.40
C LYS A 152 17.01 -3.74 11.56
N ILE A 153 16.92 -3.01 10.46
CA ILE A 153 16.68 -1.56 10.48
C ILE A 153 15.30 -1.25 11.05
N MET A 154 14.26 -1.93 10.55
CA MET A 154 12.89 -1.61 10.88
C MET A 154 12.55 -1.80 12.35
N ILE A 155 13.02 -2.87 13.00
CA ILE A 155 12.76 -3.12 14.43
C ILE A 155 13.47 -2.11 15.34
N GLN A 156 14.43 -1.35 14.83
CA GLN A 156 15.18 -0.33 15.54
C GLN A 156 14.76 1.11 15.14
N THR A 157 13.70 1.29 14.33
CA THR A 157 13.16 2.64 14.12
C THR A 157 12.43 3.15 15.35
N ASN A 158 12.53 4.47 15.63
CA ASN A 158 11.77 5.11 16.71
C ASN A 158 10.25 4.87 16.54
N ALA A 159 9.77 4.86 15.32
CA ALA A 159 8.37 4.58 15.00
C ALA A 159 7.94 3.18 15.45
N MET A 160 8.72 2.14 15.15
CA MET A 160 8.41 0.75 15.50
C MET A 160 8.50 0.51 17.00
N VAL A 161 9.60 0.96 17.63
CA VAL A 161 9.82 0.84 19.09
C VAL A 161 8.71 1.55 19.87
N ARG A 162 8.23 2.71 19.38
CA ARG A 162 7.10 3.41 19.97
C ARG A 162 5.77 2.70 19.69
N TYR A 163 5.57 2.23 18.48
CA TYR A 163 4.32 1.55 18.06
C TYR A 163 4.08 0.25 18.82
N LEU A 164 5.14 -0.53 19.07
CA LEU A 164 5.05 -1.81 19.77
C LEU A 164 5.40 -1.74 21.26
N ASP A 165 5.34 -0.53 21.85
CA ASP A 165 5.52 -0.26 23.29
C ASP A 165 6.85 -0.79 23.87
N ASN A 166 7.89 -1.00 23.02
CA ASN A 166 9.19 -1.44 23.51
C ASN A 166 9.91 -0.36 24.33
N THR A 167 9.44 0.90 24.27
CA THR A 167 9.89 1.98 25.18
C THR A 167 9.67 1.65 26.65
N ASP A 168 8.73 0.78 26.96
CA ASP A 168 8.40 0.36 28.33
C ASP A 168 9.05 -0.98 28.70
N ASN A 169 9.76 -1.62 27.74
CA ASN A 169 10.44 -2.90 27.92
C ASN A 169 11.80 -2.69 28.61
N ARG A 170 11.94 -3.20 29.83
CA ARG A 170 13.13 -3.04 30.65
C ARG A 170 13.35 -4.22 31.59
N LYS A 171 14.58 -4.40 32.05
CA LYS A 171 14.92 -5.39 33.07
C LYS A 171 13.94 -5.32 34.25
N GLY A 172 13.40 -6.46 34.65
CA GLY A 172 12.41 -6.56 35.72
C GLY A 172 10.97 -6.15 35.35
N LYS A 173 10.75 -5.60 34.16
CA LYS A 173 9.43 -5.31 33.58
C LYS A 173 9.44 -5.54 32.08
N ILE A 174 9.41 -6.80 31.68
CA ILE A 174 9.50 -7.21 30.28
C ILE A 174 8.19 -6.93 29.54
N ASN A 175 8.29 -6.37 28.33
CA ASN A 175 7.19 -6.20 27.38
C ASN A 175 7.46 -7.05 26.15
N GLU A 176 6.58 -7.99 25.86
CA GLU A 176 6.74 -8.99 24.81
C GLU A 176 6.31 -8.53 23.40
N ASN A 177 5.64 -7.38 23.26
CA ASN A 177 4.97 -7.00 22.03
C ASN A 177 5.92 -7.00 20.81
N LEU A 178 7.04 -6.28 20.86
CA LEU A 178 7.98 -6.21 19.74
C LEU A 178 8.56 -7.59 19.41
N SER A 179 8.91 -8.39 20.43
CA SER A 179 9.44 -9.74 20.25
C SER A 179 8.42 -10.68 19.61
N ARG A 180 7.17 -10.62 20.06
CA ARG A 180 6.07 -11.42 19.53
C ARG A 180 5.82 -11.09 18.06
N GLU A 181 5.67 -9.80 17.75
CA GLU A 181 5.39 -9.37 16.37
C GLU A 181 6.57 -9.63 15.42
N LEU A 182 7.79 -9.53 15.92
CA LEU A 182 8.99 -9.90 15.15
C LEU A 182 8.93 -11.36 14.69
N LEU A 183 8.57 -12.28 15.56
CA LEU A 183 8.46 -13.70 15.23
C LEU A 183 7.19 -14.03 14.44
N GLU A 184 6.05 -13.52 14.89
CA GLU A 184 4.73 -13.91 14.38
C GLU A 184 4.37 -13.25 13.05
N LEU A 185 4.54 -11.92 12.97
CA LEU A 185 4.02 -11.15 11.83
C LEU A 185 5.09 -10.73 10.84
N PHE A 186 6.32 -10.51 11.31
CA PHE A 186 7.36 -9.95 10.45
C PHE A 186 8.29 -11.00 9.84
N THR A 187 8.43 -12.19 10.48
CA THR A 187 9.43 -13.17 10.04
C THR A 187 8.90 -14.59 9.89
N LEU A 188 8.78 -15.37 10.96
CA LEU A 188 8.57 -16.83 10.90
C LEU A 188 7.10 -17.21 10.64
N GLY A 189 6.16 -16.46 11.19
CA GLY A 189 4.75 -16.85 11.20
C GLY A 189 4.38 -17.75 12.38
N ILE A 190 3.08 -17.82 12.68
CA ILE A 190 2.53 -18.59 13.80
C ILE A 190 2.94 -20.06 13.72
N GLY A 191 3.30 -20.64 14.86
CA GLY A 191 3.63 -22.08 14.99
C GLY A 191 5.10 -22.43 14.72
N ASN A 192 5.96 -21.45 14.40
CA ASN A 192 7.38 -21.66 14.10
C ASN A 192 8.32 -21.17 15.22
N TYR A 193 7.80 -20.93 16.42
CA TYR A 193 8.51 -20.46 17.61
C TYR A 193 7.73 -20.89 18.86
N THR A 194 8.33 -20.76 20.03
CA THR A 194 7.72 -21.07 21.32
C THR A 194 7.43 -19.79 22.12
N GLU A 195 6.55 -19.86 23.13
CA GLU A 195 6.34 -18.75 24.07
C GLU A 195 7.63 -18.38 24.85
N SER A 196 8.54 -19.37 25.03
CA SER A 196 9.85 -19.10 25.63
C SER A 196 10.71 -18.23 24.71
N ASP A 197 10.67 -18.46 23.38
CA ASP A 197 11.41 -17.64 22.42
C ASP A 197 10.90 -16.19 22.47
N ILE A 198 9.57 -15.97 22.53
CA ILE A 198 9.01 -14.62 22.68
C ILE A 198 9.54 -13.93 23.92
N LYS A 199 9.48 -14.60 25.10
CA LYS A 199 9.93 -14.04 26.38
C LYS A 199 11.43 -13.75 26.36
N ASN A 200 12.22 -14.63 25.83
CA ASN A 200 13.67 -14.49 25.75
C ASN A 200 14.07 -13.40 24.75
N GLY A 201 13.39 -13.34 23.58
CA GLY A 201 13.58 -12.24 22.64
C GLY A 201 13.21 -10.88 23.26
N ALA A 202 12.14 -10.81 24.07
CA ALA A 202 11.77 -9.60 24.78
C ALA A 202 12.83 -9.16 25.82
N LYS A 203 13.49 -10.11 26.52
CA LYS A 203 14.64 -9.79 27.38
C LYS A 203 15.79 -9.18 26.57
N ALA A 204 16.14 -9.77 25.41
CA ALA A 204 17.19 -9.23 24.54
C ALA A 204 16.87 -7.83 24.01
N LEU A 205 15.57 -7.48 23.87
CA LEU A 205 15.09 -6.17 23.44
C LEU A 205 14.85 -5.20 24.62
N ALA A 206 15.05 -5.64 25.87
CA ALA A 206 14.90 -4.78 27.02
C ALA A 206 15.93 -3.63 26.99
N GLY A 207 15.49 -2.42 27.29
CA GLY A 207 16.32 -1.23 27.23
C GLY A 207 16.45 -0.58 25.84
N LEU A 208 15.99 -1.24 24.76
CA LEU A 208 15.93 -0.63 23.44
C LEU A 208 14.80 0.41 23.42
N GLY A 209 15.14 1.69 23.54
CA GLY A 209 14.22 2.82 23.63
C GLY A 209 14.49 3.88 22.56
N LEU A 210 13.73 4.97 22.63
CA LEU A 210 13.84 6.07 21.66
C LEU A 210 15.24 6.71 21.66
N GLY A 211 15.80 6.98 20.49
CA GLY A 211 17.02 7.73 20.28
C GLY A 211 16.78 8.94 19.35
N GLU A 212 17.82 9.70 19.01
CA GLU A 212 17.68 10.90 18.18
C GLU A 212 17.21 10.54 16.74
N ASN A 213 17.89 9.64 16.07
CA ASN A 213 17.58 9.23 14.70
C ASN A 213 16.92 7.85 14.65
N GLU A 214 17.37 6.96 15.51
CA GLU A 214 16.93 5.58 15.63
C GLU A 214 16.88 5.16 17.09
N ALA A 215 16.26 4.03 17.42
CA ALA A 215 16.22 3.49 18.77
C ALA A 215 17.62 3.13 19.25
N LYS A 216 17.84 3.32 20.56
CA LYS A 216 19.14 3.01 21.21
C LYS A 216 18.94 2.26 22.52
N TYR A 217 19.83 1.35 22.81
CA TYR A 217 19.89 0.68 24.10
C TYR A 217 20.31 1.66 25.21
N ARG A 218 19.65 1.52 26.34
CA ARG A 218 19.95 2.27 27.59
C ARG A 218 20.44 1.29 28.63
N ALA A 219 21.73 1.30 28.91
CA ALA A 219 22.43 0.34 29.79
C ALA A 219 21.70 0.04 31.09
N PHE A 220 21.10 1.06 31.72
CA PHE A 220 20.37 0.91 32.99
C PHE A 220 19.10 0.02 32.86
N PHE A 221 18.51 -0.06 31.69
CA PHE A 221 17.28 -0.81 31.43
C PHE A 221 17.51 -2.14 30.72
N GLU A 222 18.74 -2.42 30.30
CA GLU A 222 19.07 -3.65 29.58
C GLU A 222 18.98 -4.89 30.50
N ASP A 223 18.46 -5.96 29.94
CA ASP A 223 18.59 -7.29 30.52
C ASP A 223 19.76 -8.00 29.82
N ASN A 224 20.78 -8.31 30.59
CA ASN A 224 22.01 -8.95 30.09
C ASN A 224 22.12 -10.42 30.55
N ASP A 225 21.02 -11.04 30.93
CA ASP A 225 20.98 -12.46 31.24
C ASP A 225 21.30 -13.28 30.00
N THR A 226 21.96 -14.44 30.19
CA THR A 226 22.09 -15.44 29.14
C THR A 226 20.72 -16.06 28.85
N ILE A 227 20.31 -16.05 27.63
CA ILE A 227 19.02 -16.58 27.17
C ILE A 227 19.20 -17.67 26.11
N THR A 228 18.20 -18.53 25.97
CA THR A 228 18.10 -19.45 24.81
C THR A 228 17.02 -18.95 23.87
N TYR A 229 17.37 -18.68 22.61
CA TYR A 229 16.48 -18.14 21.59
C TYR A 229 16.58 -18.96 20.31
N LEU A 230 15.47 -19.57 19.88
CA LEU A 230 15.39 -20.44 18.70
C LEU A 230 16.54 -21.48 18.65
N GLY A 231 16.85 -22.08 19.81
CA GLY A 231 17.88 -23.11 19.96
C GLY A 231 19.31 -22.60 20.15
N LYS A 232 19.58 -21.30 20.11
CA LYS A 232 20.88 -20.69 20.41
C LYS A 232 20.93 -20.10 21.81
N THR A 233 22.02 -20.29 22.51
CA THR A 233 22.22 -19.76 23.88
C THR A 233 23.31 -18.70 23.86
N GLY A 234 23.04 -17.54 24.46
CA GLY A 234 23.99 -16.43 24.52
C GLY A 234 23.38 -15.17 25.13
N ASN A 235 24.14 -14.08 25.08
CA ASN A 235 23.66 -12.74 25.38
C ASN A 235 23.44 -12.02 24.04
N PHE A 236 22.19 -11.77 23.68
CA PHE A 236 21.79 -11.30 22.37
C PHE A 236 21.18 -9.90 22.44
N LYS A 237 21.31 -9.14 21.35
CA LYS A 237 20.67 -7.84 21.09
C LYS A 237 19.81 -7.93 19.82
N ALA A 238 19.14 -6.85 19.46
CA ALA A 238 18.18 -6.80 18.34
C ALA A 238 18.74 -7.41 17.03
N ASN A 239 19.96 -7.07 16.65
CA ASN A 239 20.57 -7.60 15.41
C ASN A 239 20.85 -9.11 15.49
N ASP A 240 21.29 -9.59 16.65
CA ASP A 240 21.57 -11.02 16.86
C ASP A 240 20.28 -11.85 16.77
N LEU A 241 19.15 -11.32 17.34
CA LEU A 241 17.87 -11.98 17.24
C LEU A 241 17.44 -12.15 15.76
N VAL A 242 17.61 -11.11 14.95
CA VAL A 242 17.29 -11.19 13.52
C VAL A 242 18.19 -12.19 12.81
N ASP A 243 19.49 -12.21 13.08
CA ASP A 243 20.40 -13.18 12.48
C ASP A 243 20.00 -14.61 12.81
N ILE A 244 19.66 -14.90 14.07
CA ILE A 244 19.20 -16.21 14.52
C ILE A 244 17.86 -16.60 13.85
N ILE A 245 16.94 -15.65 13.70
CA ILE A 245 15.68 -15.87 12.99
C ILE A 245 15.94 -16.27 11.53
N PHE A 246 16.87 -15.59 10.85
CA PHE A 246 17.14 -15.85 9.43
C PHE A 246 17.89 -17.17 9.17
N GLU A 247 18.38 -17.84 10.19
CA GLU A 247 18.86 -19.21 10.08
C GLU A 247 17.73 -20.26 10.10
N GLN A 248 16.52 -19.90 10.54
CA GLN A 248 15.40 -20.84 10.66
C GLN A 248 14.91 -21.32 9.29
N PRO A 249 14.50 -22.59 9.12
CA PRO A 249 14.11 -23.14 7.83
C PRO A 249 12.86 -22.45 7.23
N ASN A 250 11.94 -21.97 8.07
CA ASN A 250 10.65 -21.44 7.62
C ASN A 250 10.65 -19.95 7.25
N ILE A 251 11.78 -19.24 7.47
CA ILE A 251 11.86 -17.77 7.27
C ILE A 251 11.43 -17.28 5.87
N PRO A 252 11.73 -17.96 4.74
CA PRO A 252 11.40 -17.39 3.44
C PRO A 252 9.91 -17.44 3.09
N TYR A 253 9.12 -18.28 3.76
CA TYR A 253 7.76 -18.59 3.26
C TYR A 253 6.73 -17.54 3.61
N LEU A 254 6.77 -16.93 4.82
CA LEU A 254 5.82 -15.90 5.21
C LEU A 254 5.89 -14.69 4.28
N ILE A 255 7.09 -14.15 4.05
CA ILE A 255 7.27 -12.97 3.22
C ILE A 255 6.94 -13.26 1.75
N THR A 256 7.32 -14.41 1.22
CA THR A 256 6.99 -14.85 -0.14
C THR A 256 5.48 -14.96 -0.32
N ARG A 257 4.76 -15.56 0.63
CA ARG A 257 3.28 -15.62 0.62
C ARG A 257 2.67 -14.23 0.59
N LYS A 258 3.17 -13.29 1.42
CA LYS A 258 2.67 -11.92 1.48
C LYS A 258 2.92 -11.18 0.16
N ILE A 259 4.08 -11.36 -0.47
CA ILE A 259 4.39 -10.77 -1.78
C ILE A 259 3.45 -11.32 -2.86
N LEU A 260 3.28 -12.63 -2.96
CA LEU A 260 2.35 -13.26 -3.91
C LEU A 260 0.92 -12.76 -3.68
N LYS A 261 0.48 -12.64 -2.42
CA LYS A 261 -0.83 -12.11 -2.06
C LYS A 261 -0.99 -10.63 -2.43
N TRP A 262 0.05 -9.85 -2.27
CA TRP A 262 -0.01 -8.41 -2.55
C TRP A 262 -0.07 -8.10 -4.04
N PHE A 263 0.65 -8.84 -4.86
CA PHE A 263 0.81 -8.52 -6.27
C PHE A 263 -0.06 -9.35 -7.22
N ILE A 264 -0.34 -10.62 -6.90
CA ILE A 264 -0.85 -11.56 -7.91
C ILE A 264 -2.12 -12.29 -7.47
N TYR A 265 -2.13 -12.91 -6.31
CA TYR A 265 -3.19 -13.83 -5.87
C TYR A 265 -3.75 -13.46 -4.52
N ASP A 266 -5.07 -13.36 -4.35
CA ASP A 266 -5.64 -13.24 -3.00
C ASP A 266 -5.34 -14.47 -2.13
N ASN A 267 -5.25 -15.66 -2.74
CA ASN A 267 -4.93 -16.91 -2.08
C ASN A 267 -3.85 -17.69 -2.87
N PRO A 268 -2.57 -17.38 -2.67
CA PRO A 268 -1.49 -18.10 -3.34
C PRO A 268 -1.41 -19.57 -2.88
N LYS A 269 -1.19 -20.48 -3.82
CA LYS A 269 -1.01 -21.91 -3.55
C LYS A 269 0.28 -22.17 -2.76
N GLU A 270 0.23 -23.10 -1.82
CA GLU A 270 1.39 -23.45 -0.99
C GLU A 270 2.61 -23.90 -1.80
N GLU A 271 2.40 -24.62 -2.89
CA GLU A 271 3.46 -25.04 -3.81
C GLU A 271 4.22 -23.86 -4.41
N LEU A 272 3.49 -22.79 -4.79
CA LEU A 272 4.10 -21.55 -5.29
C LEU A 272 4.86 -20.81 -4.19
N VAL A 273 4.29 -20.75 -2.98
CA VAL A 273 4.96 -20.14 -1.83
C VAL A 273 6.26 -20.87 -1.53
N LYS A 274 6.23 -22.19 -1.55
CA LYS A 274 7.44 -23.01 -1.34
C LYS A 274 8.46 -22.80 -2.46
N TYR A 275 8.04 -22.87 -3.72
CA TYR A 275 8.91 -22.70 -4.88
C TYR A 275 9.67 -21.36 -4.87
N TYR A 276 8.96 -20.25 -4.71
CA TYR A 276 9.59 -18.93 -4.66
C TYR A 276 10.30 -18.66 -3.32
N GLY A 277 9.83 -19.25 -2.23
CA GLY A 277 10.49 -19.14 -0.92
C GLY A 277 11.83 -19.87 -0.89
N ASP A 278 11.88 -21.07 -1.46
CA ASP A 278 13.16 -21.80 -1.61
C ASP A 278 14.16 -20.98 -2.44
N TYR A 279 13.69 -20.34 -3.53
CA TYR A 279 14.54 -19.44 -4.32
C TYR A 279 15.01 -18.21 -3.52
N LEU A 280 14.13 -17.58 -2.72
CA LEU A 280 14.51 -16.44 -1.87
C LEU A 280 15.68 -16.80 -0.94
N ARG A 281 15.71 -18.04 -0.42
CA ARG A 281 16.83 -18.51 0.39
C ARG A 281 18.12 -18.63 -0.43
N THR A 282 18.05 -19.10 -1.68
CA THR A 282 19.25 -19.25 -2.54
C THR A 282 19.90 -17.93 -2.91
N VAL A 283 19.12 -16.84 -2.92
CA VAL A 283 19.60 -15.47 -3.19
C VAL A 283 19.84 -14.67 -1.91
N ASP A 284 20.07 -15.36 -0.77
CA ASP A 284 20.34 -14.77 0.55
C ASP A 284 19.37 -13.63 0.93
N PHE A 285 18.07 -13.86 0.69
CA PHE A 285 16.98 -12.95 1.03
C PHE A 285 16.99 -11.60 0.29
N GLU A 286 17.65 -11.52 -0.86
CA GLU A 286 17.56 -10.35 -1.75
C GLU A 286 16.18 -10.30 -2.40
N ILE A 287 15.50 -9.16 -2.25
CA ILE A 287 14.12 -8.97 -2.74
C ILE A 287 14.09 -8.71 -4.24
N GLU A 288 15.05 -7.95 -4.80
CA GLU A 288 15.09 -7.66 -6.24
C GLU A 288 15.08 -8.93 -7.09
N PRO A 289 16.00 -9.92 -6.91
CA PRO A 289 15.99 -11.15 -7.70
C PRO A 289 14.71 -11.98 -7.49
N LEU A 290 14.15 -12.00 -6.26
CA LEU A 290 12.88 -12.68 -6.01
C LEU A 290 11.74 -12.07 -6.83
N LEU A 291 11.60 -10.74 -6.81
CA LEU A 291 10.56 -10.03 -7.56
C LEU A 291 10.75 -10.22 -9.07
N LEU A 292 11.98 -10.14 -9.57
CA LEU A 292 12.28 -10.37 -10.98
C LEU A 292 11.81 -11.77 -11.39
N LYS A 293 12.17 -12.81 -10.62
CA LYS A 293 11.74 -14.18 -10.89
C LYS A 293 10.23 -14.36 -10.84
N ILE A 294 9.59 -13.89 -9.76
CA ILE A 294 8.13 -14.00 -9.61
C ILE A 294 7.42 -13.32 -10.79
N PHE A 295 7.77 -12.06 -11.08
CA PHE A 295 7.01 -11.29 -12.06
C PHE A 295 7.25 -11.74 -13.50
N THR A 296 8.44 -12.21 -13.85
CA THR A 296 8.69 -12.76 -15.19
C THR A 296 8.00 -14.11 -15.40
N GLU A 297 8.05 -15.01 -14.43
CA GLU A 297 7.40 -16.32 -14.56
C GLU A 297 5.87 -16.24 -14.48
N GLU A 298 5.32 -15.34 -13.64
CA GLU A 298 3.88 -15.16 -13.53
C GLU A 298 3.31 -14.31 -14.68
N TYR A 299 4.14 -13.51 -15.37
CA TYR A 299 3.74 -12.77 -16.56
C TYR A 299 3.24 -13.70 -17.67
N GLU A 300 3.86 -14.85 -17.84
CA GLU A 300 3.50 -15.84 -18.87
C GLU A 300 2.22 -16.62 -18.54
N LYS A 301 1.68 -16.48 -17.31
CA LYS A 301 0.51 -17.24 -16.85
C LYS A 301 -0.79 -16.43 -16.99
N LYS A 302 -1.89 -17.16 -17.15
CA LYS A 302 -3.24 -16.57 -17.15
C LYS A 302 -3.71 -16.37 -15.71
N THR A 303 -3.36 -15.23 -15.13
CA THR A 303 -3.63 -14.92 -13.71
C THR A 303 -4.60 -13.76 -13.52
N SER A 304 -5.19 -13.22 -14.60
CA SER A 304 -6.19 -12.16 -14.52
C SER A 304 -7.43 -12.59 -13.72
N GLY A 305 -7.98 -11.71 -12.93
CA GLY A 305 -9.13 -11.99 -12.04
C GLY A 305 -8.79 -12.70 -10.74
N SER A 306 -7.50 -12.95 -10.46
CA SER A 306 -7.05 -13.68 -9.26
C SER A 306 -6.94 -12.83 -8.00
N LYS A 307 -7.11 -11.51 -8.11
CA LYS A 307 -6.92 -10.56 -7.01
C LYS A 307 -7.95 -9.43 -7.05
N ILE A 308 -8.50 -9.07 -5.89
CA ILE A 308 -9.35 -7.90 -5.73
C ILE A 308 -8.46 -6.63 -5.67
N LYS A 309 -8.82 -5.62 -6.47
CA LYS A 309 -8.17 -4.30 -6.42
C LYS A 309 -8.28 -3.67 -5.04
N ASN A 310 -7.16 -3.21 -4.50
CA ASN A 310 -7.21 -2.39 -3.32
C ASN A 310 -7.84 -0.99 -3.63
N PRO A 311 -8.28 -0.24 -2.61
CA PRO A 311 -8.94 1.05 -2.82
C PRO A 311 -8.11 2.07 -3.62
N LEU A 312 -6.79 2.07 -3.46
CA LEU A 312 -5.90 2.98 -4.18
C LEU A 312 -5.76 2.58 -5.66
N GLU A 313 -5.63 1.29 -5.96
CA GLU A 313 -5.64 0.76 -7.33
C GLU A 313 -6.95 1.12 -8.04
N TYR A 314 -8.09 0.97 -7.35
CA TYR A 314 -9.40 1.30 -7.91
C TYR A 314 -9.51 2.78 -8.30
N ILE A 315 -9.23 3.70 -7.37
CA ILE A 315 -9.42 5.13 -7.62
C ILE A 315 -8.41 5.69 -8.63
N LEU A 316 -7.15 5.25 -8.58
CA LEU A 316 -6.13 5.73 -9.51
C LEU A 316 -6.35 5.19 -10.94
N GLN A 317 -6.83 3.95 -11.09
CA GLN A 317 -7.23 3.44 -12.40
C GLN A 317 -8.42 4.22 -12.97
N LEU A 318 -9.43 4.50 -12.13
CA LEU A 318 -10.62 5.26 -12.54
C LEU A 318 -10.26 6.68 -13.00
N THR A 319 -9.45 7.39 -12.23
CA THR A 319 -9.04 8.77 -12.56
C THR A 319 -8.13 8.84 -13.78
N GLU A 320 -7.26 7.85 -13.95
CA GLU A 320 -6.41 7.74 -15.13
C GLU A 320 -7.22 7.46 -16.39
N ALA A 321 -8.14 6.49 -16.36
CA ALA A 321 -8.98 6.14 -17.49
C ALA A 321 -9.88 7.29 -17.96
N LEU A 322 -10.34 8.12 -17.03
CA LEU A 322 -11.11 9.35 -17.29
C LEU A 322 -10.22 10.54 -17.66
N GLN A 323 -8.90 10.39 -17.72
CA GLN A 323 -7.91 11.44 -17.99
C GLN A 323 -8.10 12.67 -17.10
N ILE A 324 -8.47 12.47 -15.84
CA ILE A 324 -8.61 13.55 -14.87
C ILE A 324 -7.20 14.04 -14.52
N LYS A 325 -6.83 15.24 -15.02
CA LYS A 325 -5.47 15.79 -14.90
C LYS A 325 -5.14 16.18 -13.46
N GLU A 326 -6.10 16.74 -12.77
CA GLU A 326 -5.93 17.26 -11.40
C GLU A 326 -7.10 16.77 -10.53
N ILE A 327 -6.82 15.79 -9.69
CA ILE A 327 -7.69 15.42 -8.59
C ILE A 327 -6.97 15.79 -7.29
N ASP A 328 -7.64 16.53 -6.41
CA ASP A 328 -7.05 16.84 -5.11
C ASP A 328 -6.72 15.53 -4.36
N ALA A 329 -5.46 15.36 -4.00
CA ALA A 329 -5.01 14.20 -3.23
C ALA A 329 -5.81 14.01 -1.93
N THR A 330 -6.41 15.07 -1.38
CA THR A 330 -7.34 15.01 -0.24
C THR A 330 -8.52 14.09 -0.54
N ILE A 331 -9.08 14.18 -1.74
CA ILE A 331 -10.23 13.35 -2.17
C ILE A 331 -9.82 11.88 -2.18
N ILE A 332 -8.64 11.58 -2.74
CA ILE A 332 -8.11 10.21 -2.77
C ILE A 332 -7.87 9.68 -1.36
N VAL A 333 -7.22 10.46 -0.49
CA VAL A 333 -6.96 10.09 0.92
C VAL A 333 -8.26 9.74 1.65
N PHE A 334 -9.32 10.55 1.50
CA PHE A 334 -10.59 10.29 2.14
C PHE A 334 -11.33 9.10 1.54
N PHE A 335 -11.32 8.95 0.22
CA PHE A 335 -11.92 7.81 -0.44
C PHE A 335 -11.29 6.50 0.04
N ILE A 336 -9.97 6.36 -0.05
CA ILE A 336 -9.29 5.12 0.35
C ILE A 336 -9.47 4.81 1.84
N LYS A 337 -9.48 5.84 2.69
CA LYS A 337 -9.79 5.70 4.12
C LYS A 337 -11.18 5.11 4.36
N GLN A 338 -12.19 5.62 3.67
CA GLN A 338 -13.56 5.07 3.78
C GLN A 338 -13.69 3.65 3.24
N GLN A 339 -12.82 3.30 2.29
CA GLN A 339 -12.69 1.94 1.77
C GLN A 339 -11.86 1.01 2.68
N GLY A 340 -11.50 1.44 3.89
CA GLY A 340 -10.74 0.66 4.84
C GLY A 340 -9.22 0.71 4.66
N MET A 341 -8.70 1.61 3.77
CA MET A 341 -7.28 1.79 3.52
C MET A 341 -6.83 3.19 3.96
N ASP A 342 -6.63 3.40 5.27
CA ASP A 342 -6.10 4.67 5.79
C ASP A 342 -4.56 4.59 5.78
N LEU A 343 -3.90 5.39 4.92
CA LEU A 343 -2.44 5.45 4.84
C LEU A 343 -1.86 5.90 6.20
N PHE A 344 -0.79 5.26 6.64
CA PHE A 344 -0.17 5.47 7.95
C PHE A 344 -1.07 5.17 9.16
N ASN A 345 -2.22 4.50 8.94
CA ASN A 345 -3.13 4.09 10.01
C ASN A 345 -3.81 2.77 9.66
N GLN A 346 -3.03 1.72 9.55
CA GLN A 346 -3.54 0.35 9.46
C GLN A 346 -4.40 0.04 10.69
N GLN A 347 -5.42 -0.79 10.53
CA GLN A 347 -6.39 -1.10 11.58
C GLN A 347 -5.74 -1.77 12.81
N ASN A 348 -4.71 -2.55 12.59
CA ASN A 348 -3.96 -3.26 13.61
C ASN A 348 -2.54 -3.59 13.11
N VAL A 349 -1.74 -4.25 13.94
CA VAL A 349 -0.35 -4.62 13.62
C VAL A 349 -0.21 -5.63 12.45
N LYS A 350 -1.28 -6.38 12.14
CA LYS A 350 -1.29 -7.31 10.97
C LYS A 350 -1.37 -6.58 9.63
N GLY A 351 -1.72 -5.30 9.65
CA GLY A 351 -1.94 -4.49 8.45
C GLY A 351 -3.38 -4.59 7.91
N TRP A 352 -3.55 -4.27 6.63
CA TRP A 352 -4.82 -4.45 5.93
C TRP A 352 -4.99 -5.91 5.52
N ASP A 353 -6.15 -6.49 5.80
CA ASP A 353 -6.45 -7.88 5.44
C ASP A 353 -6.44 -8.13 3.93
N GLY A 354 -6.87 -7.13 3.15
CA GLY A 354 -6.95 -7.24 1.69
C GLY A 354 -8.09 -8.14 1.19
N GLY A 355 -8.08 -8.43 -0.11
CA GLY A 355 -9.04 -9.35 -0.73
C GLY A 355 -10.49 -8.95 -0.46
N LYS A 356 -11.32 -9.89 -0.03
CA LYS A 356 -12.77 -9.69 0.19
C LYS A 356 -13.10 -8.58 1.19
N SER A 357 -12.20 -8.20 2.09
CA SER A 357 -12.45 -7.10 3.04
C SER A 357 -12.62 -5.75 2.34
N TRP A 358 -12.09 -5.60 1.12
CA TRP A 358 -12.23 -4.39 0.29
C TRP A 358 -13.42 -4.42 -0.67
N LEU A 359 -14.21 -5.50 -0.68
CA LEU A 359 -15.36 -5.66 -1.59
C LEU A 359 -16.62 -6.15 -0.86
N THR A 360 -16.88 -5.61 0.34
CA THR A 360 -18.19 -5.78 1.00
C THR A 360 -19.27 -5.03 0.23
N SER A 361 -20.53 -5.41 0.39
CA SER A 361 -21.67 -4.76 -0.30
C SER A 361 -21.68 -3.23 -0.11
N GLN A 362 -21.34 -2.74 1.10
CA GLN A 362 -21.27 -1.31 1.39
C GLN A 362 -20.13 -0.63 0.62
N LEU A 363 -18.93 -1.24 0.61
CA LEU A 363 -17.77 -0.67 -0.07
C LEU A 363 -17.93 -0.71 -1.60
N TYR A 364 -18.54 -1.78 -2.11
CA TYR A 364 -18.89 -1.87 -3.53
C TYR A 364 -19.89 -0.77 -3.95
N LEU A 365 -20.93 -0.53 -3.15
CA LEU A 365 -21.86 0.57 -3.41
C LEU A 365 -21.16 1.94 -3.40
N GLN A 366 -20.23 2.16 -2.48
CA GLN A 366 -19.44 3.40 -2.46
C GLN A 366 -18.57 3.56 -3.70
N ARG A 367 -17.93 2.49 -4.19
CA ARG A 367 -17.18 2.50 -5.45
C ARG A 367 -18.08 2.89 -6.63
N ASN A 368 -19.27 2.31 -6.70
CA ASN A 368 -20.26 2.62 -7.75
C ASN A 368 -20.69 4.09 -7.70
N ASN A 369 -20.95 4.64 -6.52
CA ASN A 369 -21.30 6.05 -6.34
C ASN A 369 -20.18 6.99 -6.80
N VAL A 370 -18.93 6.66 -6.49
CA VAL A 370 -17.76 7.45 -6.93
C VAL A 370 -17.60 7.37 -8.45
N SER A 371 -17.77 6.18 -9.03
CA SER A 371 -17.77 6.01 -10.49
C SER A 371 -18.86 6.85 -11.17
N ASP A 372 -20.08 6.82 -10.63
CA ASP A 372 -21.19 7.64 -11.15
C ASP A 372 -20.86 9.14 -11.16
N LEU A 373 -20.27 9.64 -10.08
CA LEU A 373 -19.91 11.06 -10.00
C LEU A 373 -18.84 11.41 -11.04
N LEU A 374 -17.74 10.67 -11.06
CA LEU A 374 -16.60 10.96 -11.93
C LEU A 374 -16.96 10.78 -13.41
N CYS A 375 -17.63 9.70 -13.79
CA CYS A 375 -18.05 9.47 -15.19
C CYS A 375 -19.09 10.48 -15.71
N ASN A 376 -19.79 11.17 -14.81
CA ASN A 376 -20.69 12.29 -15.16
C ASN A 376 -19.98 13.67 -15.12
N GLY A 377 -18.66 13.70 -14.98
CA GLY A 377 -17.88 14.94 -14.87
C GLY A 377 -18.22 15.76 -13.62
N ARG A 378 -18.68 15.11 -12.56
CA ARG A 378 -19.01 15.76 -11.29
C ARG A 378 -17.88 15.49 -10.28
N ASN A 379 -17.50 16.54 -9.57
CA ASN A 379 -16.50 16.39 -8.52
C ASN A 379 -17.08 15.62 -7.32
N ILE A 380 -16.22 14.83 -6.68
CA ILE A 380 -16.53 14.16 -5.41
C ILE A 380 -16.55 15.24 -4.33
N ASN A 381 -17.65 15.41 -3.63
CA ASN A 381 -17.81 16.45 -2.61
C ASN A 381 -17.94 15.85 -1.20
N ARG A 382 -17.92 16.71 -0.17
CA ARG A 382 -18.05 16.32 1.24
C ARG A 382 -19.28 15.45 1.53
N LYS A 383 -20.40 15.67 0.81
CA LYS A 383 -21.63 14.88 0.99
C LYS A 383 -21.49 13.44 0.49
N THR A 384 -20.52 13.18 -0.40
CA THR A 384 -20.19 11.84 -0.90
C THR A 384 -19.57 10.99 0.20
N PHE A 385 -18.91 11.64 1.17
CA PHE A 385 -18.23 11.00 2.27
C PHE A 385 -18.98 11.26 3.58
N LYS A 386 -19.72 10.26 4.09
CA LYS A 386 -20.28 10.30 5.44
C LYS A 386 -19.11 10.26 6.45
N ASN A 387 -19.14 11.14 7.48
CA ASN A 387 -18.16 11.16 8.58
C ASN A 387 -16.76 11.73 8.27
N LEU A 388 -16.66 12.78 7.48
CA LEU A 388 -15.47 13.63 7.54
C LEU A 388 -15.35 14.22 8.95
N PRO A 389 -14.18 14.16 9.61
CA PRO A 389 -14.02 14.81 10.91
C PRO A 389 -14.31 16.29 10.78
N GLU A 390 -15.17 16.81 11.70
CA GLU A 390 -15.58 18.22 11.76
C GLU A 390 -14.45 19.16 12.21
N ASN A 391 -13.21 18.71 12.25
CA ASN A 391 -12.08 19.51 12.70
C ASN A 391 -11.76 20.65 11.72
N GLY A 392 -12.61 21.65 11.76
CA GLY A 392 -12.31 23.07 11.79
C GLY A 392 -11.68 23.75 10.58
N GLU A 393 -11.33 23.08 9.50
CA GLU A 393 -11.09 23.71 8.20
C GLU A 393 -12.10 23.17 7.21
N GLU A 394 -12.90 24.06 6.65
CA GLU A 394 -13.71 23.78 5.46
C GLU A 394 -12.73 23.28 4.40
N LEU A 395 -12.72 21.97 4.17
CA LEU A 395 -12.22 21.42 2.92
C LEU A 395 -13.10 22.09 1.85
N LYS A 396 -12.61 23.16 1.26
CA LYS A 396 -13.16 23.78 0.05
C LYS A 396 -12.90 22.80 -1.09
N ILE A 397 -13.59 21.66 -1.07
CA ILE A 397 -13.69 20.79 -2.22
C ILE A 397 -14.57 21.56 -3.18
N SER A 398 -13.96 22.11 -4.21
CA SER A 398 -14.68 22.91 -5.21
C SER A 398 -15.75 22.03 -5.85
N LEU A 399 -16.94 22.59 -6.04
CA LEU A 399 -18.04 21.97 -6.79
C LEU A 399 -17.79 22.06 -8.30
N GLU A 400 -16.57 22.33 -8.73
CA GLU A 400 -16.23 22.52 -10.11
C GLU A 400 -16.44 21.24 -10.92
N LYS A 401 -16.97 21.45 -12.11
CA LYS A 401 -17.15 20.38 -13.08
C LYS A 401 -15.79 19.88 -13.51
N ILE A 402 -15.55 18.57 -13.37
CA ILE A 402 -14.33 17.94 -13.84
C ILE A 402 -14.42 17.72 -15.34
N ASP A 403 -13.39 18.12 -16.09
CA ASP A 403 -13.27 17.77 -17.50
C ASP A 403 -12.79 16.31 -17.57
N ILE A 404 -13.59 15.46 -18.19
CA ILE A 404 -13.30 14.04 -18.38
C ILE A 404 -13.15 13.72 -19.86
N ARG A 405 -12.21 12.83 -20.15
CA ARG A 405 -12.03 12.27 -21.48
C ARG A 405 -11.73 10.78 -21.37
N ILE A 406 -12.29 10.01 -22.28
CA ILE A 406 -11.97 8.59 -22.43
C ILE A 406 -11.32 8.41 -23.79
N ASN A 407 -10.20 7.71 -23.83
CA ASN A 407 -9.56 7.36 -25.09
C ASN A 407 -10.33 6.23 -25.75
N PHE A 408 -10.69 6.43 -27.00
CA PHE A 408 -11.24 5.41 -27.91
C PHE A 408 -10.95 5.78 -29.37
N ASN A 409 -11.02 4.81 -30.26
CA ASN A 409 -10.83 5.05 -31.69
C ASN A 409 -11.95 5.94 -32.25
N PRO A 410 -11.67 7.19 -32.69
CA PRO A 410 -12.68 8.10 -33.20
C PRO A 410 -13.31 7.68 -34.54
N LYS A 411 -12.80 6.62 -35.16
CA LYS A 411 -13.35 6.00 -36.38
C LYS A 411 -13.86 4.58 -36.12
N GLY A 412 -13.90 4.14 -34.86
CA GLY A 412 -14.33 2.80 -34.49
C GLY A 412 -15.85 2.62 -34.53
N THR A 413 -16.27 1.43 -34.89
CA THR A 413 -17.67 1.01 -34.69
C THR A 413 -17.97 0.78 -33.22
N ASN A 414 -19.26 0.72 -32.85
CA ASN A 414 -19.66 0.38 -31.48
C ASN A 414 -18.97 -0.89 -30.96
N LYS A 415 -18.92 -1.96 -31.74
CA LYS A 415 -18.29 -3.25 -31.39
C LYS A 415 -16.77 -3.10 -31.15
N GLN A 416 -16.11 -2.30 -31.98
CA GLN A 416 -14.67 -2.05 -31.83
C GLN A 416 -14.38 -1.28 -30.53
N ILE A 417 -15.19 -0.27 -30.20
CA ILE A 417 -15.00 0.52 -28.97
C ILE A 417 -15.36 -0.29 -27.73
N ILE A 418 -16.43 -1.08 -27.76
CA ILE A 418 -16.78 -2.02 -26.69
C ILE A 418 -15.60 -2.97 -26.45
N LYS A 419 -15.04 -3.55 -27.52
CA LYS A 419 -13.89 -4.44 -27.43
C LYS A 419 -12.66 -3.72 -26.84
N GLU A 420 -12.34 -2.53 -27.34
CA GLU A 420 -11.18 -1.73 -26.87
C GLU A 420 -11.25 -1.45 -25.36
N LEU A 421 -12.40 -0.99 -24.87
CA LEU A 421 -12.59 -0.74 -23.43
C LEU A 421 -12.60 -2.01 -22.61
N SER A 422 -13.18 -3.07 -23.13
CA SER A 422 -13.19 -4.37 -22.46
C SER A 422 -11.78 -4.95 -22.33
N ASP A 423 -10.98 -4.89 -23.41
CA ASP A 423 -9.58 -5.32 -23.43
C ASP A 423 -8.71 -4.55 -22.42
N ALA A 424 -9.07 -3.28 -22.20
CA ALA A 424 -8.32 -2.42 -21.29
C ALA A 424 -8.66 -2.66 -19.81
N TYR A 425 -9.92 -2.98 -19.49
CA TYR A 425 -10.42 -2.86 -18.12
C TYR A 425 -11.05 -4.12 -17.53
N LEU A 426 -11.43 -5.12 -18.32
CA LEU A 426 -12.10 -6.33 -17.85
C LEU A 426 -11.24 -7.57 -18.05
N PHE A 427 -11.23 -8.47 -17.07
CA PHE A 427 -10.50 -9.74 -17.18
C PHE A 427 -11.31 -10.84 -17.91
N GLN A 428 -12.64 -10.74 -17.91
CA GLN A 428 -13.55 -11.59 -18.66
C GLN A 428 -14.82 -10.84 -19.03
N ILE A 429 -15.54 -11.34 -20.02
CA ILE A 429 -16.85 -10.83 -20.44
C ILE A 429 -17.72 -12.05 -20.72
N ASP A 430 -18.92 -12.07 -20.15
CA ASP A 430 -19.96 -13.01 -20.56
C ASP A 430 -20.89 -12.42 -21.63
N GLU A 431 -21.72 -13.26 -22.22
CA GLU A 431 -22.65 -12.83 -23.27
C GLU A 431 -23.68 -11.78 -22.78
N ASN A 432 -24.04 -11.79 -21.49
CA ASN A 432 -25.01 -10.83 -20.95
C ASN A 432 -24.37 -9.47 -20.79
N ILE A 433 -23.16 -9.41 -20.22
CA ILE A 433 -22.38 -8.17 -20.12
C ILE A 433 -22.14 -7.58 -21.50
N GLN A 434 -21.83 -8.41 -22.50
CA GLN A 434 -21.65 -7.94 -23.88
C GLN A 434 -22.94 -7.36 -24.45
N LYS A 435 -24.10 -8.03 -24.29
CA LYS A 435 -25.40 -7.50 -24.71
C LYS A 435 -25.77 -6.20 -24.04
N ASP A 436 -25.51 -6.07 -22.75
CA ASP A 436 -25.76 -4.83 -22.00
C ASP A 436 -24.88 -3.68 -22.51
N MET A 437 -23.60 -3.94 -22.80
CA MET A 437 -22.71 -2.95 -23.41
C MET A 437 -23.17 -2.53 -24.81
N GLU A 438 -23.63 -3.46 -25.64
CA GLU A 438 -24.20 -3.18 -26.97
C GLU A 438 -25.54 -2.42 -26.88
N ALA A 439 -26.32 -2.61 -25.80
CA ALA A 439 -27.51 -1.82 -25.54
C ALA A 439 -27.22 -0.37 -25.14
N ILE A 440 -26.07 -0.14 -24.46
CA ILE A 440 -25.60 1.21 -24.07
C ILE A 440 -24.99 1.93 -25.29
N LEU A 441 -24.11 1.25 -26.02
CA LEU A 441 -23.47 1.76 -27.23
C LEU A 441 -24.05 1.05 -28.45
N LYS A 442 -25.18 1.56 -28.93
CA LYS A 442 -25.99 0.94 -29.98
C LYS A 442 -25.27 0.85 -31.33
N TYR A 443 -25.85 0.08 -32.25
CA TYR A 443 -25.29 -0.14 -33.58
C TYR A 443 -25.19 1.14 -34.44
N ASP A 444 -26.02 2.14 -34.15
CA ASP A 444 -26.05 3.45 -34.82
C ASP A 444 -25.14 4.48 -34.17
N PHE A 445 -24.26 4.07 -33.25
CA PHE A 445 -23.29 4.93 -32.61
C PHE A 445 -22.28 5.49 -33.61
N ASP A 446 -22.16 6.82 -33.64
CA ASP A 446 -21.18 7.54 -34.44
C ASP A 446 -20.07 8.12 -33.53
N ALA A 447 -18.87 7.54 -33.64
CA ALA A 447 -17.68 7.91 -32.86
C ALA A 447 -17.22 9.36 -33.13
N SER A 448 -17.56 9.93 -34.30
CA SER A 448 -17.22 11.31 -34.69
C SER A 448 -18.20 12.36 -34.16
N SER A 449 -19.34 11.95 -33.63
CA SER A 449 -20.38 12.85 -33.13
C SER A 449 -19.94 13.67 -31.92
N LYS A 450 -20.50 14.87 -31.72
CA LYS A 450 -20.24 15.72 -30.55
C LYS A 450 -20.60 15.04 -29.23
N ASN A 451 -21.51 14.08 -29.23
CA ASN A 451 -21.99 13.36 -28.04
C ASN A 451 -21.29 12.02 -27.82
N SER A 452 -20.33 11.67 -28.66
CA SER A 452 -19.61 10.37 -28.58
C SER A 452 -18.92 10.17 -27.22
N GLN A 453 -18.23 11.19 -26.70
CA GLN A 453 -17.59 11.15 -25.38
C GLN A 453 -18.56 10.82 -24.25
N GLN A 454 -19.79 11.42 -24.28
CA GLN A 454 -20.80 11.14 -23.26
C GLN A 454 -21.37 9.71 -23.38
N ALA A 455 -21.53 9.21 -24.60
CA ALA A 455 -21.98 7.84 -24.82
C ALA A 455 -20.96 6.82 -24.33
N VAL A 456 -19.68 7.05 -24.66
CA VAL A 456 -18.57 6.21 -24.19
C VAL A 456 -18.38 6.33 -22.67
N ALA A 457 -18.57 7.50 -22.08
CA ALA A 457 -18.53 7.67 -20.62
C ALA A 457 -19.63 6.87 -19.91
N ARG A 458 -20.84 6.75 -20.48
CA ARG A 458 -21.89 5.86 -19.96
C ARG A 458 -21.49 4.39 -20.04
N LEU A 459 -20.92 3.98 -21.17
CA LEU A 459 -20.40 2.62 -21.32
C LEU A 459 -19.29 2.33 -20.30
N PHE A 460 -18.32 3.23 -20.13
CA PHE A 460 -17.25 3.10 -19.16
C PHE A 460 -17.78 3.05 -17.71
N ASN A 461 -18.78 3.88 -17.38
CA ASN A 461 -19.45 3.81 -16.08
C ASN A 461 -20.11 2.45 -15.82
N PHE A 462 -20.74 1.86 -16.83
CA PHE A 462 -21.25 0.49 -16.72
C PHE A 462 -20.14 -0.51 -16.44
N ILE A 463 -19.03 -0.44 -17.21
CA ILE A 463 -17.85 -1.28 -17.03
C ILE A 463 -17.30 -1.18 -15.62
N THR A 464 -17.13 0.03 -15.09
CA THR A 464 -16.53 0.25 -13.75
C THR A 464 -17.38 -0.27 -12.60
N LYS A 465 -18.67 -0.49 -12.83
CA LYS A 465 -19.61 -1.07 -11.87
C LYS A 465 -19.72 -2.58 -11.97
N SER A 466 -19.11 -3.21 -12.98
CA SER A 466 -19.14 -4.67 -13.07
C SER A 466 -18.23 -5.30 -12.00
N PRO A 467 -18.55 -6.53 -11.54
CA PRO A 467 -17.66 -7.29 -10.67
C PRO A 467 -16.27 -7.52 -11.27
N GLU A 468 -16.21 -7.70 -12.59
CA GLU A 468 -14.98 -7.94 -13.34
C GLU A 468 -13.99 -6.76 -13.25
N PHE A 469 -14.50 -5.53 -13.22
CA PHE A 469 -13.66 -4.34 -13.03
C PHE A 469 -13.05 -4.27 -11.64
N GLN A 470 -13.64 -4.92 -10.63
CA GLN A 470 -13.10 -4.92 -9.27
C GLN A 470 -11.87 -5.82 -9.10
N LEU A 471 -11.57 -6.65 -10.10
CA LEU A 471 -10.51 -7.66 -10.06
C LEU A 471 -9.34 -7.29 -10.99
N ILE A 472 -8.17 -7.86 -10.68
CA ILE A 472 -6.96 -7.83 -11.51
C ILE A 472 -6.28 -9.19 -11.54
#